data_edf0a34a5e7d4d3ef24b8a63ebfb0f0b
#
_entry.id   edf0a34a5e7d4d3ef24b8a63ebfb0f0b
#
_cell.length_a   1.000
_cell.length_b   1.000
_cell.length_c   1.000
_cell.angle_alpha   90.00
_cell.angle_beta   90.00
_cell.angle_gamma   90.00
#
_symmetry.space_group_name_H-M   'P 1'
#
loop_
_entity.id
_entity.type
_entity.pdbx_description
1 polymer ?
#
loop_
_entity_poly.entity_id
_entity_poly.type
_entity_poly.pdbx_seq_one_letter_code
_entity_poly.pdbx_strand_id
1 'polypeptide(L)'
;MSDQPTRVAAASRRRSSGRVEDFDCRRLAVARRLACMSRAELARHIEVTPAAVTQYEHGLTRPTTTALARISFALGMPREFFCRGLNIPEVRSSTAHFRSLRTTPANRRAQALAFGELALAVLDLIERYVDLPPVRLPTLDLSAQPSQAEIGDAAGRARKALGVDSGPVPHVVRLLEAHGVLVVRLPADGFDPRVDAFSSSETASGRPLVLMSPLKDDKARSRFDASHELGHLLMHTGVEAGSRIVESQAMSFAAEFLMPRAEIEDNLPTRVDWETFHALKRHWGVSLRALVYRAHKLGRLSDPSYGRANRQLKQWGYPEPGPLGPPEQPSVLGAAAELVELRGAGLSTLAEAARIPLGTLHAVVAAGRSDRPRLTIGV
;
A
#
# COMPACT_ATOMS: atom_id res chain seq x y z
N MET A 1 -72.64 -21.70 41.39
CA MET A 1 -71.99 -22.73 40.56
C MET A 1 -71.82 -22.11 39.18
N SER A 2 -70.60 -21.70 38.84
CA SER A 2 -70.23 -21.40 37.47
C SER A 2 -68.69 -21.38 37.46
N ASP A 3 -68.20 -22.40 36.88
CA ASP A 3 -66.80 -22.73 36.70
C ASP A 3 -66.22 -21.83 35.59
N GLN A 4 -65.12 -21.13 35.85
CA GLN A 4 -64.35 -20.45 34.83
C GLN A 4 -62.99 -21.14 34.69
N PRO A 5 -62.62 -21.61 33.50
CA PRO A 5 -61.31 -22.18 33.29
C PRO A 5 -60.20 -21.09 33.11
N THR A 6 -59.20 -21.22 33.91
CA THR A 6 -57.96 -20.41 33.91
C THR A 6 -57.23 -20.55 32.57
N ARG A 7 -57.16 -19.48 31.78
CA ARG A 7 -56.34 -19.41 30.60
C ARG A 7 -54.86 -19.33 31.01
N VAL A 8 -54.12 -20.43 30.86
CA VAL A 8 -52.69 -20.49 30.93
C VAL A 8 -52.11 -19.71 29.73
N ALA A 9 -51.53 -18.57 30.01
CA ALA A 9 -50.82 -17.78 29.01
C ALA A 9 -49.57 -18.57 28.54
N ALA A 10 -49.62 -19.07 27.32
CA ALA A 10 -48.44 -19.64 26.65
C ALA A 10 -47.43 -18.53 26.38
N ALA A 11 -46.39 -18.46 27.20
CA ALA A 11 -45.25 -17.62 26.97
C ALA A 11 -44.59 -18.04 25.64
N SER A 12 -44.80 -17.23 24.63
CA SER A 12 -44.09 -17.31 23.35
C SER A 12 -42.58 -17.17 23.62
N ARG A 13 -41.87 -18.30 23.73
CA ARG A 13 -40.42 -18.33 23.62
C ARG A 13 -40.08 -17.79 22.26
N ARG A 14 -39.72 -16.50 22.17
CA ARG A 14 -38.97 -15.95 21.05
C ARG A 14 -37.77 -16.84 20.87
N ARG A 15 -37.76 -17.68 19.83
CA ARG A 15 -36.53 -18.34 19.36
C ARG A 15 -35.56 -17.21 19.09
N SER A 16 -34.50 -17.09 19.93
CA SER A 16 -33.36 -16.24 19.64
C SER A 16 -32.91 -16.62 18.23
N SER A 17 -33.08 -15.71 17.29
CA SER A 17 -32.56 -15.94 15.95
C SER A 17 -31.09 -16.26 16.15
N GLY A 18 -30.59 -17.42 15.72
CA GLY A 18 -29.22 -17.86 15.91
C GLY A 18 -28.20 -17.02 15.11
N ARG A 19 -28.43 -15.71 15.07
CA ARG A 19 -27.59 -14.69 14.45
C ARG A 19 -26.50 -14.27 15.40
N VAL A 20 -25.31 -14.02 14.84
CA VAL A 20 -24.11 -13.62 15.59
C VAL A 20 -24.24 -12.15 16.01
N GLU A 21 -24.36 -11.88 17.31
CA GLU A 21 -24.65 -10.53 17.82
C GLU A 21 -23.48 -9.57 17.68
N ASP A 22 -22.25 -10.03 17.87
CA ASP A 22 -21.01 -9.24 17.78
C ASP A 22 -20.35 -9.27 16.37
N PHE A 23 -21.11 -9.68 15.34
CA PHE A 23 -20.61 -9.72 13.97
C PHE A 23 -20.19 -8.34 13.47
N ASP A 24 -19.04 -8.30 12.82
CA ASP A 24 -18.46 -7.11 12.18
C ASP A 24 -18.50 -7.25 10.65
N CYS A 25 -19.36 -6.44 10.04
CA CYS A 25 -19.57 -6.43 8.59
C CYS A 25 -18.31 -5.99 7.81
N ARG A 26 -17.52 -5.08 8.36
CA ARG A 26 -16.29 -4.57 7.75
C ARG A 26 -15.24 -5.68 7.64
N ARG A 27 -15.09 -6.48 8.69
CA ARG A 27 -14.14 -7.60 8.71
C ARG A 27 -14.50 -8.69 7.70
N LEU A 28 -15.80 -8.93 7.45
CA LEU A 28 -16.22 -9.81 6.36
C LEU A 28 -15.79 -9.26 5.00
N ALA A 29 -16.04 -7.99 4.73
CA ALA A 29 -15.66 -7.36 3.47
C ALA A 29 -14.12 -7.39 3.24
N VAL A 30 -13.34 -7.18 4.31
CA VAL A 30 -11.86 -7.27 4.25
C VAL A 30 -11.42 -8.70 3.97
N ALA A 31 -11.91 -9.70 4.71
CA ALA A 31 -11.53 -11.10 4.51
C ALA A 31 -11.86 -11.60 3.10
N ARG A 32 -13.05 -11.27 2.57
CA ARG A 32 -13.44 -11.65 1.22
C ARG A 32 -12.52 -11.02 0.17
N ARG A 33 -12.17 -9.75 0.32
CA ARG A 33 -11.25 -9.06 -0.60
C ARG A 33 -9.84 -9.64 -0.52
N LEU A 34 -9.35 -9.97 0.67
CA LEU A 34 -8.06 -10.66 0.86
C LEU A 34 -8.03 -12.02 0.18
N ALA A 35 -9.11 -12.78 0.25
CA ALA A 35 -9.28 -14.04 -0.47
C ALA A 35 -9.48 -13.84 -1.99
N CYS A 36 -9.46 -12.61 -2.49
CA CYS A 36 -9.69 -12.24 -3.89
C CYS A 36 -11.04 -12.76 -4.43
N MET A 37 -12.02 -12.97 -3.58
CA MET A 37 -13.36 -13.47 -3.95
C MET A 37 -14.33 -12.33 -4.24
N SER A 38 -15.17 -12.52 -5.27
CA SER A 38 -16.37 -11.72 -5.48
C SER A 38 -17.47 -12.10 -4.47
N ARG A 39 -18.47 -11.21 -4.28
CA ARG A 39 -19.65 -11.54 -3.46
C ARG A 39 -20.40 -12.75 -3.98
N ALA A 40 -20.49 -12.91 -5.30
CA ALA A 40 -21.14 -14.05 -5.92
C ALA A 40 -20.40 -15.37 -5.68
N GLU A 41 -19.07 -15.35 -5.71
CA GLU A 41 -18.24 -16.52 -5.40
C GLU A 41 -18.39 -16.92 -3.93
N LEU A 42 -18.28 -15.96 -2.99
CA LEU A 42 -18.51 -16.25 -1.58
C LEU A 42 -19.91 -16.79 -1.34
N ALA A 43 -20.94 -16.19 -1.95
CA ALA A 43 -22.32 -16.62 -1.81
C ALA A 43 -22.51 -18.09 -2.21
N ARG A 44 -21.89 -18.52 -3.31
CA ARG A 44 -21.91 -19.94 -3.75
C ARG A 44 -21.24 -20.86 -2.73
N HIS A 45 -20.09 -20.46 -2.17
CA HIS A 45 -19.35 -21.29 -1.19
C HIS A 45 -20.12 -21.46 0.13
N ILE A 46 -20.90 -20.44 0.53
CA ILE A 46 -21.62 -20.47 1.81
C ILE A 46 -23.11 -20.80 1.65
N GLU A 47 -23.56 -21.14 0.42
CA GLU A 47 -24.92 -21.53 0.06
C GLU A 47 -25.96 -20.46 0.45
N VAL A 48 -25.71 -19.21 0.07
CA VAL A 48 -26.65 -18.09 0.21
C VAL A 48 -26.74 -17.31 -1.09
N THR A 49 -27.63 -16.32 -1.17
CA THR A 49 -27.69 -15.44 -2.34
C THR A 49 -26.61 -14.36 -2.31
N PRO A 50 -26.13 -13.83 -3.46
CA PRO A 50 -25.23 -12.69 -3.49
C PRO A 50 -25.79 -11.46 -2.77
N ALA A 51 -27.10 -11.27 -2.77
CA ALA A 51 -27.80 -10.21 -2.04
C ALA A 51 -27.62 -10.37 -0.51
N ALA A 52 -27.65 -11.61 0.01
CA ALA A 52 -27.41 -11.87 1.42
C ALA A 52 -25.97 -11.48 1.84
N VAL A 53 -24.96 -11.82 1.01
CA VAL A 53 -23.58 -11.40 1.27
C VAL A 53 -23.48 -9.86 1.27
N THR A 54 -24.14 -9.20 0.32
CA THR A 54 -24.19 -7.73 0.28
C THR A 54 -24.81 -7.15 1.55
N GLN A 55 -25.92 -7.71 2.03
CA GLN A 55 -26.55 -7.29 3.27
C GLN A 55 -25.66 -7.52 4.49
N TYR A 56 -24.90 -8.62 4.54
CA TYR A 56 -23.93 -8.88 5.60
C TYR A 56 -22.81 -7.84 5.60
N GLU A 57 -22.23 -7.52 4.43
CA GLU A 57 -21.13 -6.53 4.31
C GLU A 57 -21.57 -5.10 4.59
N HIS A 58 -22.84 -4.76 4.39
CA HIS A 58 -23.40 -3.44 4.74
C HIS A 58 -24.00 -3.40 6.16
N GLY A 59 -23.92 -4.49 6.92
CA GLY A 59 -24.47 -4.56 8.28
C GLY A 59 -25.99 -4.53 8.37
N LEU A 60 -26.70 -4.67 7.23
CA LEU A 60 -28.16 -4.67 7.17
C LEU A 60 -28.76 -5.93 7.80
N THR A 61 -28.05 -7.05 7.67
CA THR A 61 -28.37 -8.31 8.33
C THR A 61 -27.12 -8.95 8.89
N ARG A 62 -27.30 -9.90 9.82
CA ARG A 62 -26.19 -10.64 10.41
C ARG A 62 -26.28 -12.13 10.02
N PRO A 63 -25.15 -12.80 9.75
CA PRO A 63 -25.16 -14.23 9.46
C PRO A 63 -25.61 -15.02 10.68
N THR A 64 -26.19 -16.19 10.43
CA THR A 64 -26.41 -17.20 11.46
C THR A 64 -25.09 -17.83 11.87
N THR A 65 -25.04 -18.51 13.02
CA THR A 65 -23.86 -19.25 13.47
C THR A 65 -23.38 -20.27 12.42
N THR A 66 -24.33 -20.93 11.73
CA THR A 66 -24.01 -21.86 10.63
C THR A 66 -23.42 -21.13 9.43
N ALA A 67 -24.02 -20.00 9.02
CA ALA A 67 -23.48 -19.21 7.92
C ALA A 67 -22.10 -18.64 8.25
N LEU A 68 -21.85 -18.19 9.49
CA LEU A 68 -20.54 -17.73 9.93
C LEU A 68 -19.50 -18.85 9.89
N ALA A 69 -19.87 -20.09 10.25
CA ALA A 69 -18.96 -21.23 10.13
C ALA A 69 -18.56 -21.50 8.68
N ARG A 70 -19.51 -21.42 7.74
CA ARG A 70 -19.23 -21.55 6.30
C ARG A 70 -18.36 -20.40 5.77
N ILE A 71 -18.62 -19.15 6.20
CA ILE A 71 -17.79 -17.97 5.89
C ILE A 71 -16.37 -18.19 6.36
N SER A 72 -16.19 -18.61 7.61
CA SER A 72 -14.91 -18.91 8.24
C SER A 72 -14.11 -19.94 7.41
N PHE A 73 -14.75 -21.03 7.02
CA PHE A 73 -14.15 -22.07 6.21
C PHE A 73 -13.79 -21.57 4.79
N ALA A 74 -14.73 -20.90 4.11
CA ALA A 74 -14.56 -20.43 2.75
C ALA A 74 -13.45 -19.37 2.61
N LEU A 75 -13.25 -18.53 3.64
CA LEU A 75 -12.28 -17.44 3.64
C LEU A 75 -10.97 -17.78 4.37
N GLY A 76 -10.87 -18.98 4.97
CA GLY A 76 -9.68 -19.40 5.70
C GLY A 76 -9.36 -18.54 6.94
N MET A 77 -10.39 -17.87 7.51
CA MET A 77 -10.26 -17.02 8.69
C MET A 77 -11.02 -17.63 9.87
N PRO A 78 -10.50 -17.60 11.10
CA PRO A 78 -11.21 -18.09 12.28
C PRO A 78 -12.50 -17.26 12.53
N ARG A 79 -13.47 -17.85 13.22
CA ARG A 79 -14.77 -17.18 13.46
C ARG A 79 -14.62 -15.90 14.25
N GLU A 80 -13.67 -15.86 15.15
CA GLU A 80 -13.35 -14.73 16.03
C GLU A 80 -12.92 -13.50 15.21
N PHE A 81 -12.31 -13.71 14.05
CA PHE A 81 -11.96 -12.62 13.12
C PHE A 81 -13.18 -11.82 12.69
N PHE A 82 -14.32 -12.46 12.49
CA PHE A 82 -15.54 -11.80 12.03
C PHE A 82 -16.36 -11.13 13.14
N CYS A 83 -15.86 -11.16 14.36
CA CYS A 83 -16.45 -10.50 15.51
C CYS A 83 -15.80 -9.14 15.75
N ARG A 84 -16.50 -8.24 16.46
CA ARG A 84 -15.98 -6.92 16.82
C ARG A 84 -14.65 -7.04 17.55
N GLY A 85 -13.66 -6.30 17.11
CA GLY A 85 -12.30 -6.30 17.63
C GLY A 85 -11.60 -5.01 17.26
N LEU A 86 -10.32 -5.08 16.87
CA LEU A 86 -9.60 -3.94 16.32
C LEU A 86 -10.34 -3.38 15.10
N ASN A 87 -10.55 -2.07 15.08
CA ASN A 87 -11.16 -1.39 13.93
C ASN A 87 -10.22 -1.49 12.71
N ILE A 88 -10.75 -1.91 11.57
CA ILE A 88 -9.99 -1.92 10.32
C ILE A 88 -10.42 -0.68 9.51
N PRO A 89 -9.52 0.30 9.37
CA PRO A 89 -9.85 1.55 8.67
C PRO A 89 -10.15 1.30 7.20
N GLU A 90 -11.01 2.11 6.61
CA GLU A 90 -11.29 2.05 5.18
C GLU A 90 -10.31 2.91 4.40
N VAL A 91 -9.80 2.35 3.29
CA VAL A 91 -9.07 3.10 2.26
C VAL A 91 -9.98 3.19 1.04
N ARG A 92 -10.36 4.42 0.66
CA ARG A 92 -11.24 4.65 -0.47
C ARG A 92 -10.54 4.29 -1.78
N SER A 93 -11.16 3.40 -2.56
CA SER A 93 -10.61 2.99 -3.86
C SER A 93 -10.62 4.11 -4.90
N SER A 94 -11.50 5.11 -4.76
CA SER A 94 -11.58 6.27 -5.67
C SER A 94 -10.38 7.23 -5.55
N THR A 95 -9.76 7.28 -4.37
CA THR A 95 -8.59 8.14 -4.09
C THR A 95 -7.28 7.36 -3.97
N ALA A 96 -7.34 6.03 -4.18
CA ALA A 96 -6.14 5.20 -4.23
C ALA A 96 -5.54 5.24 -5.65
N HIS A 97 -4.39 5.88 -5.78
CA HIS A 97 -3.70 6.08 -7.06
C HIS A 97 -2.98 4.81 -7.50
N PHE A 98 -3.65 3.99 -8.31
CA PHE A 98 -3.05 2.79 -8.91
C PHE A 98 -2.47 3.13 -10.28
N ARG A 99 -1.18 3.07 -10.46
CA ARG A 99 -0.48 3.31 -11.72
C ARG A 99 -0.98 2.41 -12.87
N SER A 100 -1.40 1.19 -12.58
CA SER A 100 -1.85 0.21 -13.58
C SER A 100 -3.36 -0.05 -13.54
N LEU A 101 -4.18 0.97 -13.26
CA LEU A 101 -5.65 0.85 -13.16
C LEU A 101 -6.31 0.07 -14.30
N ARG A 102 -5.78 0.16 -15.52
CA ARG A 102 -6.35 -0.47 -16.72
C ARG A 102 -5.92 -1.93 -16.91
N THR A 103 -4.79 -2.34 -16.36
CA THR A 103 -4.20 -3.68 -16.59
C THR A 103 -4.42 -4.63 -15.41
N THR A 104 -4.63 -4.09 -14.20
CA THR A 104 -4.87 -4.89 -13.00
C THR A 104 -6.36 -5.14 -12.79
N PRO A 105 -6.81 -6.41 -12.68
CA PRO A 105 -8.21 -6.75 -12.40
C PRO A 105 -8.72 -6.09 -11.12
N ALA A 106 -10.00 -5.70 -11.08
CA ALA A 106 -10.60 -4.99 -9.95
C ALA A 106 -10.52 -5.77 -8.62
N ASN A 107 -10.69 -7.10 -8.66
CA ASN A 107 -10.58 -7.95 -7.47
C ASN A 107 -9.15 -7.98 -6.92
N ARG A 108 -8.11 -7.91 -7.77
CA ARG A 108 -6.71 -7.86 -7.34
C ARG A 108 -6.36 -6.52 -6.71
N ARG A 109 -6.88 -5.42 -7.23
CA ARG A 109 -6.77 -4.11 -6.59
C ARG A 109 -7.47 -4.09 -5.23
N ALA A 110 -8.68 -4.65 -5.16
CA ALA A 110 -9.42 -4.77 -3.91
C ALA A 110 -8.68 -5.63 -2.87
N GLN A 111 -8.00 -6.70 -3.31
CA GLN A 111 -7.14 -7.53 -2.46
C GLN A 111 -5.98 -6.72 -1.86
N ALA A 112 -5.26 -5.96 -2.68
CA ALA A 112 -4.15 -5.11 -2.23
C ALA A 112 -4.62 -4.03 -1.25
N LEU A 113 -5.76 -3.35 -1.55
CA LEU A 113 -6.36 -2.39 -0.62
C LEU A 113 -6.70 -3.02 0.73
N ALA A 114 -7.32 -4.19 0.73
CA ALA A 114 -7.67 -4.89 1.97
C ALA A 114 -6.43 -5.25 2.80
N PHE A 115 -5.31 -5.58 2.15
CA PHE A 115 -4.03 -5.78 2.84
C PHE A 115 -3.50 -4.49 3.46
N GLY A 116 -3.58 -3.37 2.74
CA GLY A 116 -3.19 -2.05 3.27
C GLY A 116 -4.05 -1.60 4.45
N GLU A 117 -5.36 -1.86 4.40
CA GLU A 117 -6.28 -1.61 5.51
C GLU A 117 -5.92 -2.41 6.76
N LEU A 118 -5.54 -3.67 6.59
CA LEU A 118 -5.02 -4.48 7.71
C LEU A 118 -3.69 -3.95 8.22
N ALA A 119 -2.80 -3.51 7.34
CA ALA A 119 -1.52 -2.94 7.75
C ALA A 119 -1.71 -1.66 8.59
N LEU A 120 -2.64 -0.78 8.20
CA LEU A 120 -3.01 0.39 8.99
C LEU A 120 -3.58 -0.02 10.35
N ALA A 121 -4.50 -1.00 10.40
CA ALA A 121 -5.05 -1.47 11.66
C ALA A 121 -3.99 -2.05 12.59
N VAL A 122 -3.04 -2.82 12.05
CA VAL A 122 -1.91 -3.37 12.82
C VAL A 122 -1.00 -2.25 13.32
N LEU A 123 -0.75 -1.23 12.49
CA LEU A 123 0.03 -0.06 12.91
C LEU A 123 -0.65 0.70 14.05
N ASP A 124 -1.95 0.99 13.95
CA ASP A 124 -2.73 1.64 15.00
C ASP A 124 -2.71 0.83 16.32
N LEU A 125 -2.67 -0.51 16.23
CA LEU A 125 -2.51 -1.37 17.37
C LEU A 125 -1.13 -1.23 18.02
N ILE A 126 -0.07 -1.23 17.20
CA ILE A 126 1.32 -1.09 17.63
C ILE A 126 1.58 0.29 18.25
N GLU A 127 0.99 1.36 17.71
CA GLU A 127 1.10 2.73 18.26
C GLU A 127 0.62 2.87 19.71
N ARG A 128 -0.17 1.93 20.22
CA ARG A 128 -0.56 1.92 21.65
C ARG A 128 0.60 1.53 22.58
N TYR A 129 1.67 0.98 22.03
CA TYR A 129 2.81 0.45 22.79
C TYR A 129 4.11 1.20 22.51
N VAL A 130 4.26 1.78 21.31
CA VAL A 130 5.48 2.46 20.87
C VAL A 130 5.13 3.73 20.09
N ASP A 131 5.98 4.74 20.24
CA ASP A 131 5.85 5.96 19.47
C ASP A 131 6.38 5.73 18.05
N LEU A 132 5.58 6.13 17.06
CA LEU A 132 5.95 6.09 15.64
C LEU A 132 6.27 7.49 15.12
N PRO A 133 7.03 7.61 14.03
CA PRO A 133 7.25 8.91 13.40
C PRO A 133 5.92 9.60 13.09
N PRO A 134 5.75 10.86 13.52
CA PRO A 134 4.53 11.62 13.23
C PRO A 134 4.43 11.97 11.74
N VAL A 135 3.21 12.13 11.25
CA VAL A 135 2.97 12.55 9.86
C VAL A 135 3.44 14.02 9.69
N ARG A 136 4.45 14.22 8.84
CA ARG A 136 5.07 15.51 8.55
C ARG A 136 5.32 15.71 7.07
N LEU A 137 4.32 15.41 6.24
CA LEU A 137 4.38 15.69 4.82
C LEU A 137 4.10 17.17 4.55
N PRO A 138 4.86 17.84 3.64
CA PRO A 138 4.58 19.21 3.28
C PRO A 138 3.26 19.33 2.51
N THR A 139 2.52 20.39 2.75
CA THR A 139 1.41 20.78 1.89
C THR A 139 1.96 21.59 0.71
N LEU A 140 1.61 21.19 -0.50
CA LEU A 140 2.00 21.88 -1.72
C LEU A 140 0.76 22.58 -2.31
N ASP A 141 0.87 23.90 -2.43
CA ASP A 141 -0.14 24.69 -3.14
C ASP A 141 0.22 24.69 -4.62
N LEU A 142 -0.63 24.07 -5.44
CA LEU A 142 -0.44 23.90 -6.88
C LEU A 142 -1.72 24.29 -7.62
N SER A 143 -1.56 24.75 -8.84
CA SER A 143 -2.68 24.96 -9.74
C SER A 143 -3.39 23.63 -10.06
N ALA A 144 -4.66 23.67 -10.48
CA ALA A 144 -5.42 22.49 -10.86
C ALA A 144 -4.79 21.70 -12.03
N GLN A 145 -3.97 22.36 -12.85
CA GLN A 145 -3.21 21.77 -13.95
C GLN A 145 -1.78 22.32 -13.92
N PRO A 146 -0.93 21.84 -12.99
CA PRO A 146 0.41 22.36 -12.83
C PRO A 146 1.26 22.13 -14.08
N SER A 147 1.99 23.17 -14.46
CA SER A 147 3.01 23.12 -15.51
C SER A 147 4.20 22.27 -15.07
N GLN A 148 5.08 21.90 -15.99
CA GLN A 148 6.32 21.17 -15.67
C GLN A 148 7.24 21.97 -14.74
N ALA A 149 7.24 23.30 -14.85
CA ALA A 149 8.00 24.17 -13.94
C ALA A 149 7.44 24.13 -12.52
N GLU A 150 6.11 24.27 -12.36
CA GLU A 150 5.46 24.17 -11.05
C GLU A 150 5.68 22.81 -10.39
N ILE A 151 5.67 21.70 -11.17
CA ILE A 151 5.98 20.36 -10.67
C ILE A 151 7.46 20.27 -10.21
N GLY A 152 8.38 20.89 -10.97
CA GLY A 152 9.78 20.96 -10.60
C GLY A 152 10.00 21.71 -9.29
N ASP A 153 9.36 22.87 -9.14
CA ASP A 153 9.40 23.68 -7.91
C ASP A 153 8.76 22.94 -6.73
N ALA A 154 7.66 22.22 -6.98
CA ALA A 154 7.02 21.37 -5.97
C ALA A 154 7.96 20.26 -5.49
N ALA A 155 8.65 19.58 -6.39
CA ALA A 155 9.64 18.56 -6.04
C ALA A 155 10.81 19.15 -5.25
N GLY A 156 11.29 20.34 -5.61
CA GLY A 156 12.33 21.07 -4.87
C GLY A 156 11.88 21.45 -3.46
N ARG A 157 10.67 21.97 -3.30
CA ARG A 157 10.07 22.27 -1.99
C ARG A 157 9.89 21.01 -1.15
N ALA A 158 9.44 19.90 -1.77
CA ALA A 158 9.31 18.63 -1.10
C ALA A 158 10.67 18.11 -0.61
N ARG A 159 11.71 18.13 -1.44
CA ARG A 159 13.07 17.75 -1.03
C ARG A 159 13.53 18.52 0.20
N LYS A 160 13.44 19.85 0.16
CA LYS A 160 13.84 20.72 1.28
C LYS A 160 13.04 20.43 2.56
N ALA A 161 11.72 20.29 2.45
CA ALA A 161 10.86 19.98 3.60
C ALA A 161 11.13 18.61 4.21
N LEU A 162 11.57 17.65 3.39
CA LEU A 162 11.94 16.30 3.81
C LEU A 162 13.43 16.16 4.19
N GLY A 163 14.18 17.28 4.27
CA GLY A 163 15.59 17.29 4.69
C GLY A 163 16.57 16.76 3.63
N VAL A 164 16.23 16.88 2.34
CA VAL A 164 17.11 16.54 1.23
C VAL A 164 17.52 17.83 0.53
N ASP A 165 18.61 18.45 0.98
CA ASP A 165 19.04 19.75 0.46
C ASP A 165 19.63 19.68 -0.94
N SER A 166 20.49 18.70 -1.20
CA SER A 166 21.14 18.49 -2.51
C SER A 166 21.56 17.04 -2.72
N GLY A 167 21.95 16.71 -3.94
CA GLY A 167 22.45 15.40 -4.32
C GLY A 167 21.39 14.28 -4.33
N PRO A 168 21.81 13.04 -4.41
CA PRO A 168 20.92 11.89 -4.42
C PRO A 168 20.18 11.70 -3.10
N VAL A 169 18.91 11.33 -3.16
CA VAL A 169 18.17 10.87 -1.97
C VAL A 169 18.81 9.58 -1.46
N PRO A 170 19.28 9.48 -0.21
CA PRO A 170 19.99 8.28 0.26
C PRO A 170 19.11 7.02 0.23
N HIS A 171 17.86 7.13 0.71
CA HIS A 171 16.90 6.03 0.77
C HIS A 171 15.48 6.58 0.78
N VAL A 172 14.76 6.42 -0.32
CA VAL A 172 13.42 7.03 -0.49
C VAL A 172 12.39 6.42 0.46
N VAL A 173 12.35 5.09 0.56
CA VAL A 173 11.38 4.40 1.43
C VAL A 173 11.53 4.82 2.88
N ARG A 174 12.77 4.86 3.42
CA ARG A 174 13.02 5.32 4.80
C ARG A 174 12.69 6.79 4.99
N LEU A 175 12.90 7.61 3.96
CA LEU A 175 12.53 9.02 4.00
C LEU A 175 11.01 9.18 4.18
N LEU A 176 10.22 8.42 3.45
CA LEU A 176 8.76 8.40 3.61
C LEU A 176 8.36 7.94 5.01
N GLU A 177 8.93 6.85 5.50
CA GLU A 177 8.67 6.30 6.83
C GLU A 177 9.04 7.29 7.95
N ALA A 178 10.19 7.98 7.83
CA ALA A 178 10.61 9.00 8.80
C ALA A 178 9.65 10.20 8.88
N HIS A 179 8.88 10.43 7.81
CA HIS A 179 7.86 11.49 7.78
C HIS A 179 6.42 10.94 7.98
N GLY A 180 6.31 9.77 8.60
CA GLY A 180 5.05 9.23 9.07
C GLY A 180 4.21 8.52 8.03
N VAL A 181 4.73 8.22 6.84
CA VAL A 181 4.04 7.40 5.84
C VAL A 181 4.20 5.93 6.22
N LEU A 182 3.09 5.20 6.28
CA LEU A 182 3.17 3.74 6.35
C LEU A 182 3.55 3.19 4.98
N VAL A 183 4.73 2.59 4.87
CA VAL A 183 5.13 1.88 3.66
C VAL A 183 5.13 0.39 3.93
N VAL A 184 4.42 -0.38 3.10
CA VAL A 184 4.43 -1.84 3.14
C VAL A 184 4.63 -2.40 1.75
N ARG A 185 5.31 -3.52 1.66
CA ARG A 185 5.48 -4.26 0.40
C ARG A 185 4.54 -5.45 0.38
N LEU A 186 3.75 -5.57 -0.69
CA LEU A 186 2.86 -6.71 -0.84
C LEU A 186 3.67 -8.02 -0.84
N PRO A 187 3.21 -9.08 -0.16
CA PRO A 187 3.83 -10.38 -0.23
C PRO A 187 3.91 -10.91 -1.67
N ALA A 188 5.00 -11.60 -2.01
CA ALA A 188 5.14 -12.22 -3.34
C ALA A 188 4.11 -13.34 -3.53
N ASP A 189 3.81 -14.09 -2.47
CA ASP A 189 2.84 -15.16 -2.49
C ASP A 189 1.42 -14.64 -2.30
N GLY A 190 0.51 -15.07 -3.17
CA GLY A 190 -0.92 -14.77 -3.09
C GLY A 190 -1.34 -13.44 -3.72
N PHE A 191 -0.42 -12.57 -4.14
CA PHE A 191 -0.74 -11.31 -4.82
C PHE A 191 -0.37 -11.36 -6.31
N ASP A 192 -1.19 -10.68 -7.12
CA ASP A 192 -0.96 -10.62 -8.57
C ASP A 192 0.25 -9.73 -8.87
N PRO A 193 1.26 -10.22 -9.62
CA PRO A 193 2.45 -9.45 -9.99
C PRO A 193 2.16 -8.20 -10.81
N ARG A 194 0.96 -8.11 -11.39
CA ARG A 194 0.52 -6.92 -12.14
C ARG A 194 0.04 -5.78 -11.24
N VAL A 195 -0.13 -6.03 -9.94
CA VAL A 195 -0.41 -4.96 -8.98
C VAL A 195 0.84 -4.11 -8.84
N ASP A 196 0.82 -2.91 -9.40
CA ASP A 196 1.86 -1.90 -9.20
C ASP A 196 1.73 -1.26 -7.81
N ALA A 197 2.71 -0.43 -7.44
CA ALA A 197 2.61 0.41 -6.26
C ALA A 197 1.38 1.32 -6.34
N PHE A 198 0.85 1.67 -5.19
CA PHE A 198 -0.18 2.69 -5.05
C PHE A 198 -0.12 3.37 -3.69
N SER A 199 -0.69 4.57 -3.61
CA SER A 199 -0.76 5.35 -2.39
C SER A 199 -2.17 5.84 -2.09
N SER A 200 -2.41 6.15 -0.82
CA SER A 200 -3.60 6.85 -0.36
C SER A 200 -3.25 7.79 0.78
N SER A 201 -3.67 9.05 0.67
CA SER A 201 -3.62 10.04 1.75
C SER A 201 -4.89 10.02 2.59
N GLU A 202 -6.00 9.52 2.05
CA GLU A 202 -7.29 9.47 2.72
C GLU A 202 -7.48 8.15 3.45
N THR A 203 -6.90 8.05 4.63
CA THR A 203 -7.07 6.92 5.56
C THR A 203 -7.82 7.38 6.80
N ALA A 204 -8.60 6.51 7.41
CA ALA A 204 -9.35 6.83 8.62
C ALA A 204 -8.46 7.19 9.82
N SER A 205 -7.21 6.71 9.83
CA SER A 205 -6.20 7.06 10.84
C SER A 205 -5.51 8.41 10.56
N GLY A 206 -5.72 8.99 9.37
CA GLY A 206 -5.00 10.19 8.92
C GLY A 206 -3.53 9.93 8.54
N ARG A 207 -3.05 8.70 8.64
CA ARG A 207 -1.69 8.30 8.26
C ARG A 207 -1.65 7.88 6.79
N PRO A 208 -0.84 8.52 5.94
CA PRO A 208 -0.70 8.13 4.55
C PRO A 208 -0.15 6.71 4.40
N LEU A 209 -0.64 6.01 3.38
CA LEU A 209 -0.26 4.64 3.06
C LEU A 209 0.38 4.57 1.69
N VAL A 210 1.50 3.87 1.57
CA VAL A 210 2.12 3.45 0.30
C VAL A 210 2.25 1.94 0.30
N LEU A 211 1.61 1.28 -0.67
CA LEU A 211 1.84 -0.14 -0.93
C LEU A 211 2.76 -0.28 -2.13
N MET A 212 3.81 -1.06 -1.96
CA MET A 212 4.79 -1.34 -3.01
C MET A 212 4.56 -2.73 -3.62
N SER A 213 4.80 -2.86 -4.91
CA SER A 213 4.70 -4.14 -5.62
C SER A 213 5.70 -5.17 -5.08
N PRO A 214 5.33 -6.47 -5.00
CA PRO A 214 6.21 -7.51 -4.46
C PRO A 214 7.36 -7.90 -5.39
N LEU A 215 7.18 -7.78 -6.70
CA LEU A 215 7.95 -8.54 -7.69
C LEU A 215 8.95 -7.73 -8.52
N LYS A 216 9.19 -6.48 -8.18
CA LYS A 216 10.15 -5.66 -8.95
C LYS A 216 11.43 -5.50 -8.13
N ASP A 217 12.28 -6.51 -8.19
CA ASP A 217 13.54 -6.62 -7.44
C ASP A 217 14.65 -5.72 -7.96
N ASP A 218 14.35 -4.44 -8.21
CA ASP A 218 15.31 -3.45 -8.69
C ASP A 218 15.26 -2.22 -7.78
N LYS A 219 16.42 -1.86 -7.24
CA LYS A 219 16.57 -0.67 -6.39
C LYS A 219 16.10 0.60 -7.10
N ALA A 220 16.48 0.80 -8.36
CA ALA A 220 16.08 1.98 -9.13
C ALA A 220 14.56 2.04 -9.29
N ARG A 221 13.93 0.88 -9.52
CA ARG A 221 12.48 0.78 -9.67
C ARG A 221 11.77 1.10 -8.36
N SER A 222 12.17 0.48 -7.25
CA SER A 222 11.53 0.74 -5.95
C SER A 222 11.65 2.20 -5.52
N ARG A 223 12.79 2.84 -5.79
CA ARG A 223 13.00 4.27 -5.54
C ARG A 223 12.09 5.14 -6.37
N PHE A 224 11.98 4.83 -7.66
CA PHE A 224 11.13 5.59 -8.58
C PHE A 224 9.64 5.42 -8.22
N ASP A 225 9.21 4.19 -7.94
CA ASP A 225 7.84 3.92 -7.53
C ASP A 225 7.50 4.64 -6.20
N ALA A 226 8.36 4.58 -5.18
CA ALA A 226 8.16 5.32 -3.93
C ALA A 226 8.11 6.84 -4.12
N SER A 227 8.95 7.40 -5.00
CA SER A 227 8.93 8.84 -5.33
C SER A 227 7.69 9.23 -6.13
N HIS A 228 7.19 8.35 -6.99
CA HIS A 228 5.95 8.53 -7.75
C HIS A 228 4.75 8.58 -6.80
N GLU A 229 4.70 7.65 -5.84
CA GLU A 229 3.65 7.62 -4.82
C GLU A 229 3.71 8.86 -3.90
N LEU A 230 4.93 9.33 -3.56
CA LEU A 230 5.08 10.61 -2.86
C LEU A 230 4.49 11.77 -3.67
N GLY A 231 4.68 11.77 -5.00
CA GLY A 231 4.06 12.75 -5.89
C GLY A 231 2.54 12.75 -5.79
N HIS A 232 1.91 11.58 -5.76
CA HIS A 232 0.47 11.47 -5.53
C HIS A 232 0.05 11.99 -4.16
N LEU A 233 0.74 11.60 -3.10
CA LEU A 233 0.44 12.05 -1.74
C LEU A 233 0.51 13.57 -1.57
N LEU A 234 1.41 14.24 -2.28
CA LEU A 234 1.65 15.68 -2.15
C LEU A 234 0.84 16.55 -3.10
N MET A 235 0.54 16.05 -4.31
CA MET A 235 -0.08 16.85 -5.38
C MET A 235 -1.54 16.49 -5.66
N HIS A 236 -1.95 15.27 -5.34
CA HIS A 236 -3.23 14.73 -5.82
C HIS A 236 -4.18 14.32 -4.69
N THR A 237 -4.07 14.95 -3.51
CA THR A 237 -4.99 14.74 -2.39
C THR A 237 -6.42 15.09 -2.81
N GLY A 238 -7.36 14.16 -2.64
CA GLY A 238 -8.76 14.35 -3.04
C GLY A 238 -9.03 14.29 -4.55
N VAL A 239 -8.01 14.03 -5.37
CA VAL A 239 -8.19 13.89 -6.82
C VAL A 239 -8.54 12.45 -7.16
N GLU A 240 -9.52 12.26 -8.04
CA GLU A 240 -9.91 10.93 -8.50
C GLU A 240 -8.77 10.24 -9.26
N ALA A 241 -8.50 8.99 -8.88
CA ALA A 241 -7.40 8.21 -9.43
C ALA A 241 -7.66 7.78 -10.89
N GLY A 242 -6.56 7.57 -11.66
CA GLY A 242 -6.61 6.93 -12.98
C GLY A 242 -6.62 7.87 -14.18
N SER A 243 -6.52 9.17 -13.98
CA SER A 243 -6.28 10.13 -15.05
C SER A 243 -4.86 10.02 -15.61
N ARG A 244 -4.69 9.97 -16.93
CA ARG A 244 -3.36 9.99 -17.56
C ARG A 244 -2.56 11.25 -17.23
N ILE A 245 -3.25 12.36 -17.00
CA ILE A 245 -2.63 13.64 -16.65
C ILE A 245 -2.02 13.51 -15.25
N VAL A 246 -2.79 13.04 -14.27
CA VAL A 246 -2.36 12.82 -12.89
C VAL A 246 -1.15 11.87 -12.81
N GLU A 247 -1.18 10.78 -13.56
CA GLU A 247 -0.06 9.84 -13.65
C GLU A 247 1.19 10.47 -14.28
N SER A 248 1.02 11.29 -15.33
CA SER A 248 2.12 12.01 -15.97
C SER A 248 2.74 13.05 -15.04
N GLN A 249 1.93 13.73 -14.23
CA GLN A 249 2.39 14.68 -13.22
C GLN A 249 3.20 13.99 -12.11
N ALA A 250 2.71 12.86 -11.57
CA ALA A 250 3.43 12.08 -10.57
C ALA A 250 4.75 11.51 -11.12
N MET A 251 4.78 11.10 -12.39
CA MET A 251 6.03 10.68 -13.05
C MET A 251 7.03 11.84 -13.19
N SER A 252 6.55 13.04 -13.55
CA SER A 252 7.38 14.23 -13.64
C SER A 252 7.91 14.64 -12.29
N PHE A 253 7.08 14.60 -11.24
CA PHE A 253 7.49 14.85 -9.86
C PHE A 253 8.58 13.87 -9.43
N ALA A 254 8.39 12.56 -9.63
CA ALA A 254 9.38 11.54 -9.27
C ALA A 254 10.73 11.76 -9.96
N ALA A 255 10.70 12.15 -11.24
CA ALA A 255 11.92 12.44 -11.99
C ALA A 255 12.66 13.68 -11.43
N GLU A 256 11.92 14.76 -11.11
CA GLU A 256 12.50 15.97 -10.49
C GLU A 256 12.97 15.70 -9.05
N PHE A 257 12.20 14.94 -8.28
CA PHE A 257 12.54 14.59 -6.90
C PHE A 257 13.83 13.77 -6.80
N LEU A 258 14.02 12.78 -7.70
CA LEU A 258 15.20 11.92 -7.72
C LEU A 258 16.39 12.55 -8.43
N MET A 259 16.15 13.38 -9.46
CA MET A 259 17.16 13.97 -10.34
C MET A 259 16.82 15.44 -10.61
N PRO A 260 17.01 16.35 -9.63
CA PRO A 260 16.68 17.76 -9.80
C PRO A 260 17.35 18.34 -11.03
N ARG A 261 16.58 19.10 -11.83
CA ARG A 261 17.11 19.70 -13.09
C ARG A 261 18.40 20.48 -12.83
N ALA A 262 18.38 21.35 -11.83
CA ALA A 262 19.52 22.21 -11.49
C ALA A 262 20.83 21.46 -11.15
N GLU A 263 20.72 20.19 -10.76
CA GLU A 263 21.87 19.40 -10.33
C GLU A 263 22.33 18.39 -11.40
N ILE A 264 21.42 17.90 -12.25
CA ILE A 264 21.74 16.84 -13.20
C ILE A 264 22.00 17.34 -14.62
N GLU A 265 21.39 18.46 -15.04
CA GLU A 265 21.34 18.88 -16.44
C GLU A 265 22.71 18.98 -17.08
N ASP A 266 23.67 19.62 -16.41
CA ASP A 266 25.04 19.80 -16.93
C ASP A 266 25.87 18.52 -16.98
N ASN A 267 25.49 17.51 -16.19
CA ASN A 267 26.15 16.21 -16.15
C ASN A 267 25.56 15.23 -17.19
N LEU A 268 24.41 15.56 -17.80
CA LEU A 268 23.79 14.71 -18.80
C LEU A 268 24.51 14.84 -20.15
N PRO A 269 24.85 13.71 -20.81
CA PRO A 269 25.55 13.76 -22.08
C PRO A 269 24.63 14.24 -23.22
N THR A 270 25.18 14.95 -24.19
CA THR A 270 24.47 15.46 -25.39
C THR A 270 24.36 14.42 -26.52
N ARG A 271 24.99 13.28 -26.35
CA ARG A 271 24.93 12.10 -27.23
C ARG A 271 24.84 10.84 -26.38
N VAL A 272 24.50 9.72 -26.99
CA VAL A 272 24.43 8.44 -26.26
C VAL A 272 25.85 8.05 -25.83
N ASP A 273 26.10 8.14 -24.53
CA ASP A 273 27.34 7.78 -23.85
C ASP A 273 26.97 6.88 -22.64
N TRP A 274 27.15 5.60 -22.84
CA TRP A 274 26.76 4.61 -21.83
C TRP A 274 27.65 4.62 -20.60
N GLU A 275 28.92 4.99 -20.72
CA GLU A 275 29.83 5.11 -19.58
C GLU A 275 29.35 6.20 -18.63
N THR A 276 29.08 7.40 -19.16
CA THR A 276 28.49 8.51 -18.42
C THR A 276 27.12 8.14 -17.83
N PHE A 277 26.24 7.49 -18.60
CA PHE A 277 24.96 7.05 -18.08
C PHE A 277 25.08 6.02 -16.95
N HIS A 278 26.04 5.09 -17.01
CA HIS A 278 26.29 4.15 -15.93
C HIS A 278 26.87 4.84 -14.68
N ALA A 279 27.73 5.84 -14.85
CA ALA A 279 28.22 6.64 -13.73
C ALA A 279 27.06 7.40 -13.04
N LEU A 280 26.21 8.07 -13.81
CA LEU A 280 25.03 8.77 -13.31
C LEU A 280 24.02 7.81 -12.65
N LYS A 281 23.82 6.61 -13.23
CA LYS A 281 22.97 5.56 -12.63
C LYS A 281 23.44 5.21 -11.21
N ARG A 282 24.75 4.97 -11.03
CA ARG A 282 25.30 4.67 -9.70
C ARG A 282 25.20 5.85 -8.75
N HIS A 283 25.43 7.06 -9.23
CA HIS A 283 25.39 8.26 -8.41
C HIS A 283 23.96 8.57 -7.93
N TRP A 284 22.99 8.64 -8.86
CA TRP A 284 21.61 9.04 -8.55
C TRP A 284 20.72 7.88 -8.04
N GLY A 285 21.17 6.65 -8.19
CA GLY A 285 20.40 5.48 -7.82
C GLY A 285 19.13 5.29 -8.64
N VAL A 286 19.18 5.60 -9.94
CA VAL A 286 18.07 5.54 -10.90
C VAL A 286 18.38 4.61 -12.06
N SER A 287 17.38 4.23 -12.87
CA SER A 287 17.58 3.36 -14.02
C SER A 287 18.23 4.10 -15.22
N LEU A 288 18.92 3.36 -16.08
CA LEU A 288 19.41 3.90 -17.35
C LEU A 288 18.25 4.46 -18.20
N ARG A 289 17.12 3.78 -18.18
CA ARG A 289 15.91 4.23 -18.88
C ARG A 289 15.42 5.59 -18.35
N ALA A 290 15.42 5.78 -17.04
CA ALA A 290 15.04 7.05 -16.42
C ALA A 290 16.00 8.18 -16.81
N LEU A 291 17.31 7.91 -16.81
CA LEU A 291 18.33 8.88 -17.23
C LEU A 291 18.24 9.27 -18.71
N VAL A 292 18.06 8.30 -19.60
CA VAL A 292 17.89 8.53 -21.04
C VAL A 292 16.61 9.36 -21.30
N TYR A 293 15.53 9.04 -20.60
CA TYR A 293 14.29 9.82 -20.67
C TYR A 293 14.49 11.25 -20.13
N ARG A 294 15.18 11.39 -18.98
CA ARG A 294 15.48 12.68 -18.38
C ARG A 294 16.34 13.55 -19.30
N ALA A 295 17.40 12.99 -19.88
CA ALA A 295 18.26 13.69 -20.85
C ALA A 295 17.49 14.18 -22.09
N HIS A 296 16.57 13.38 -22.60
CA HIS A 296 15.69 13.77 -23.69
C HIS A 296 14.72 14.89 -23.28
N LYS A 297 14.06 14.77 -22.13
CA LYS A 297 13.12 15.80 -21.62
C LYS A 297 13.78 17.14 -21.32
N LEU A 298 15.04 17.15 -20.93
CA LEU A 298 15.83 18.35 -20.71
C LEU A 298 16.52 18.87 -21.99
N GLY A 299 16.22 18.29 -23.18
CA GLY A 299 16.76 18.72 -24.46
C GLY A 299 18.24 18.37 -24.69
N ARG A 300 18.86 17.56 -23.80
CA ARG A 300 20.25 17.12 -23.95
C ARG A 300 20.41 16.06 -25.04
N LEU A 301 19.45 15.17 -25.19
CA LEU A 301 19.40 14.19 -26.28
C LEU A 301 18.36 14.58 -27.33
N SER A 302 18.76 14.57 -28.61
CA SER A 302 17.85 14.70 -29.74
C SER A 302 16.95 13.48 -29.88
N ASP A 303 15.80 13.63 -30.58
CA ASP A 303 14.86 12.54 -30.87
C ASP A 303 15.54 11.30 -31.51
N PRO A 304 16.42 11.45 -32.54
CA PRO A 304 17.13 10.31 -33.10
C PRO A 304 18.05 9.60 -32.08
N SER A 305 18.74 10.36 -31.23
CA SER A 305 19.63 9.81 -30.20
C SER A 305 18.82 9.10 -29.12
N TYR A 306 17.71 9.68 -28.66
CA TYR A 306 16.77 9.06 -27.75
C TYR A 306 16.19 7.75 -28.33
N GLY A 307 15.81 7.76 -29.62
CA GLY A 307 15.33 6.54 -30.30
C GLY A 307 16.38 5.43 -30.35
N ARG A 308 17.66 5.77 -30.63
CA ARG A 308 18.77 4.79 -30.61
C ARG A 308 18.98 4.23 -29.21
N ALA A 309 19.03 5.07 -28.18
CA ALA A 309 19.19 4.64 -26.79
C ALA A 309 18.07 3.70 -26.35
N ASN A 310 16.82 4.01 -26.68
CA ASN A 310 15.69 3.13 -26.33
C ASN A 310 15.76 1.77 -27.04
N ARG A 311 16.19 1.70 -28.29
CA ARG A 311 16.42 0.42 -28.98
C ARG A 311 17.48 -0.42 -28.26
N GLN A 312 18.58 0.19 -27.84
CA GLN A 312 19.64 -0.48 -27.10
C GLN A 312 19.14 -0.98 -25.72
N LEU A 313 18.42 -0.13 -24.98
CA LEU A 313 17.81 -0.51 -23.69
C LEU A 313 16.81 -1.67 -23.85
N LYS A 314 16.08 -1.71 -24.97
CA LYS A 314 15.17 -2.82 -25.29
C LYS A 314 15.93 -4.11 -25.60
N GLN A 315 17.06 -4.03 -26.29
CA GLN A 315 17.92 -5.20 -26.59
C GLN A 315 18.53 -5.80 -25.32
N TRP A 316 18.96 -4.94 -24.39
CA TRP A 316 19.47 -5.39 -23.08
C TRP A 316 18.39 -6.06 -22.21
N GLY A 317 17.15 -5.67 -22.39
CA GLY A 317 16.02 -6.26 -21.66
C GLY A 317 15.94 -5.81 -20.19
N TYR A 318 15.44 -6.71 -19.36
CA TYR A 318 15.32 -6.51 -17.91
C TYR A 318 15.79 -7.78 -17.17
N PRO A 319 16.57 -7.65 -16.09
CA PRO A 319 17.11 -6.40 -15.52
C PRO A 319 18.12 -5.71 -16.46
N GLU A 320 18.15 -4.37 -16.42
CA GLU A 320 19.10 -3.59 -17.19
C GLU A 320 20.53 -3.70 -16.65
N PRO A 321 21.59 -3.50 -17.49
CA PRO A 321 22.98 -3.64 -17.05
C PRO A 321 23.35 -2.75 -15.86
N GLY A 322 24.30 -3.21 -15.04
CA GLY A 322 24.81 -2.49 -13.87
C GLY A 322 23.78 -2.44 -12.73
N PRO A 323 23.51 -3.56 -12.05
CA PRO A 323 22.56 -3.60 -10.94
C PRO A 323 22.98 -2.67 -9.80
N LEU A 324 22.01 -2.03 -9.14
CA LEU A 324 22.22 -1.12 -8.00
C LEU A 324 22.11 -1.80 -6.63
N GLY A 325 21.96 -3.11 -6.62
CA GLY A 325 21.72 -3.91 -5.42
C GLY A 325 20.22 -4.12 -5.15
N PRO A 326 19.87 -4.67 -3.97
CA PRO A 326 18.50 -5.04 -3.63
C PRO A 326 17.58 -3.81 -3.57
N PRO A 327 16.27 -4.00 -3.78
CA PRO A 327 15.29 -2.93 -3.67
C PRO A 327 15.27 -2.34 -2.26
N GLU A 328 14.88 -1.08 -2.16
CA GLU A 328 14.65 -0.44 -0.87
C GLU A 328 13.46 -1.09 -0.18
N GLN A 329 13.65 -1.48 1.08
CA GLN A 329 12.64 -2.15 1.87
C GLN A 329 12.09 -1.24 2.97
N PRO A 330 10.78 -1.33 3.29
CA PRO A 330 10.20 -0.71 4.47
C PRO A 330 10.78 -1.34 5.74
N SER A 331 10.76 -0.60 6.84
CA SER A 331 11.40 -1.04 8.09
C SER A 331 10.63 -0.65 9.35
N VAL A 332 9.80 0.37 9.31
CA VAL A 332 9.18 0.95 10.51
C VAL A 332 8.22 -0.03 11.17
N LEU A 333 7.34 -0.68 10.42
CA LEU A 333 6.36 -1.60 11.00
C LEU A 333 7.04 -2.82 11.65
N GLY A 334 8.07 -3.37 11.00
CA GLY A 334 8.85 -4.48 11.55
C GLY A 334 9.63 -4.08 12.80
N ALA A 335 10.32 -2.94 12.77
CA ALA A 335 11.07 -2.43 13.93
C ALA A 335 10.14 -2.09 15.11
N ALA A 336 8.98 -1.51 14.83
CA ALA A 336 7.98 -1.22 15.86
C ALA A 336 7.43 -2.49 16.50
N ALA A 337 7.17 -3.53 15.73
CA ALA A 337 6.75 -4.83 16.24
C ALA A 337 7.83 -5.46 17.14
N GLU A 338 9.11 -5.38 16.77
CA GLU A 338 10.24 -5.83 17.61
C GLU A 338 10.31 -5.06 18.94
N LEU A 339 10.08 -3.75 18.92
CA LEU A 339 10.04 -2.94 20.15
C LEU A 339 8.87 -3.32 21.07
N VAL A 340 7.72 -3.66 20.50
CA VAL A 340 6.56 -4.15 21.28
C VAL A 340 6.89 -5.47 21.96
N GLU A 341 7.54 -6.41 21.25
CA GLU A 341 8.00 -7.68 21.81
C GLU A 341 9.00 -7.47 22.97
N LEU A 342 9.97 -6.54 22.81
CA LEU A 342 10.93 -6.19 23.85
C LEU A 342 10.27 -5.57 25.10
N ARG A 343 9.10 -4.94 24.95
CA ARG A 343 8.28 -4.41 26.04
C ARG A 343 7.38 -5.47 26.70
N GLY A 344 7.49 -6.73 26.29
CA GLY A 344 6.78 -7.86 26.89
C GLY A 344 5.38 -8.13 26.31
N ALA A 345 4.96 -7.42 25.25
CA ALA A 345 3.73 -7.70 24.54
C ALA A 345 4.04 -8.51 23.27
N GLY A 346 3.95 -9.83 23.34
CA GLY A 346 4.19 -10.70 22.20
C GLY A 346 3.18 -10.50 21.07
N LEU A 347 3.58 -10.75 19.83
CA LEU A 347 2.68 -10.67 18.65
C LEU A 347 1.46 -11.59 18.78
N SER A 348 1.57 -12.72 19.50
CA SER A 348 0.42 -13.60 19.81
C SER A 348 -0.63 -12.88 20.65
N THR A 349 -0.21 -12.17 21.70
CA THR A 349 -1.10 -11.39 22.56
C THR A 349 -1.79 -10.27 21.77
N LEU A 350 -1.04 -9.60 20.88
CA LEU A 350 -1.61 -8.58 19.99
C LEU A 350 -2.63 -9.18 19.00
N ALA A 351 -2.33 -10.35 18.45
CA ALA A 351 -3.21 -11.06 17.52
C ALA A 351 -4.53 -11.44 18.18
N GLU A 352 -4.49 -11.97 19.41
CA GLU A 352 -5.67 -12.30 20.21
C GLU A 352 -6.51 -11.06 20.53
N ALA A 353 -5.87 -10.00 21.07
CA ALA A 353 -6.56 -8.76 21.41
C ALA A 353 -7.22 -8.10 20.20
N ALA A 354 -6.58 -8.16 19.03
CA ALA A 354 -7.08 -7.64 17.77
C ALA A 354 -8.10 -8.55 17.08
N ARG A 355 -8.20 -9.82 17.50
CA ARG A 355 -8.93 -10.88 16.79
C ARG A 355 -8.46 -11.02 15.33
N ILE A 356 -7.15 -10.93 15.11
CA ILE A 356 -6.51 -11.15 13.81
C ILE A 356 -5.71 -12.46 13.91
N PRO A 357 -5.78 -13.37 12.92
CA PRO A 357 -4.96 -14.58 12.94
C PRO A 357 -3.48 -14.25 13.05
N LEU A 358 -2.74 -14.95 13.89
CA LEU A 358 -1.32 -14.70 14.11
C LEU A 358 -0.51 -14.76 12.81
N GLY A 359 -0.83 -15.70 11.92
CA GLY A 359 -0.20 -15.78 10.59
C GLY A 359 -0.46 -14.56 9.71
N THR A 360 -1.66 -13.98 9.78
CA THR A 360 -2.00 -12.73 9.07
C THR A 360 -1.25 -11.55 9.67
N LEU A 361 -1.16 -11.46 11.00
CA LEU A 361 -0.39 -10.42 11.68
C LEU A 361 1.10 -10.51 11.30
N HIS A 362 1.68 -11.70 11.31
CA HIS A 362 3.06 -11.94 10.88
C HIS A 362 3.28 -11.53 9.41
N ALA A 363 2.37 -11.86 8.50
CA ALA A 363 2.46 -11.47 7.09
C ALA A 363 2.46 -9.94 6.93
N VAL A 364 1.62 -9.23 7.68
CA VAL A 364 1.57 -7.76 7.68
C VAL A 364 2.86 -7.15 8.23
N VAL A 365 3.34 -7.64 9.37
CA VAL A 365 4.60 -7.17 9.98
C VAL A 365 5.80 -7.44 9.06
N ALA A 366 5.87 -8.63 8.44
CA ALA A 366 6.91 -8.99 7.48
C ALA A 366 6.90 -8.09 6.24
N ALA A 367 5.72 -7.66 5.77
CA ALA A 367 5.57 -6.73 4.64
C ALA A 367 6.14 -5.33 4.92
N GLY A 368 6.31 -4.97 6.19
CA GLY A 368 6.95 -3.75 6.67
C GLY A 368 8.33 -3.97 7.30
N ARG A 369 8.99 -5.08 6.98
CA ARG A 369 10.28 -5.46 7.55
C ARG A 369 11.38 -5.47 6.50
N SER A 370 12.52 -4.87 6.84
CA SER A 370 13.76 -5.00 6.08
C SER A 370 14.43 -6.34 6.42
N ASP A 371 14.86 -7.10 5.42
CA ASP A 371 15.77 -8.25 5.59
C ASP A 371 17.15 -7.76 6.05
N ARG A 372 17.26 -7.26 7.27
CA ARG A 372 18.56 -7.12 7.91
C ARG A 372 18.92 -8.47 8.52
N PRO A 373 20.14 -9.00 8.26
CA PRO A 373 20.62 -10.10 9.07
C PRO A 373 20.54 -9.67 10.55
N ARG A 374 19.91 -10.50 11.39
CA ARG A 374 19.89 -10.29 12.82
C ARG A 374 21.36 -10.12 13.26
N LEU A 375 21.69 -8.97 13.82
CA LEU A 375 22.91 -8.82 14.60
C LEU A 375 22.73 -9.77 15.79
N THR A 376 23.29 -10.97 15.69
CA THR A 376 23.54 -11.83 16.84
C THR A 376 24.54 -11.10 17.71
N ILE A 377 24.07 -10.52 18.79
CA ILE A 377 24.94 -10.09 19.88
C ILE A 377 25.55 -11.39 20.41
N GLY A 378 26.81 -11.66 20.03
CA GLY A 378 27.60 -12.71 20.64
C GLY A 378 27.71 -12.40 22.12
N VAL A 379 27.23 -13.35 22.96
CA VAL A 379 27.43 -13.40 24.40
C VAL A 379 28.86 -13.85 24.65
#